data_df958665a7b86c49dd9a465a16b05ce1
#
_entry.id   df958665a7b86c49dd9a465a16b05ce1
#
_cell.length_a   1.000
_cell.length_b   1.000
_cell.length_c   1.000
_cell.angle_alpha   90.00
_cell.angle_beta   90.00
_cell.angle_gamma   90.00
#
_symmetry.space_group_name_H-M   'P 1'
#
loop_
_entity.id
_entity.type
_entity.pdbx_description
1 polymer ?
#
loop_
_entity_poly.entity_id
_entity_poly.type
_entity_poly.pdbx_seq_one_letter_code
_entity_poly.pdbx_strand_id
1 'polypeptide(L)'
;ADEPCERRGEVLDGHRSRRRAGNDARPLREQQHGRPVVAGFGLTADFPEANARHYAFLLEGLRDAQAALADRGIPLVVRPGRPDEVAAELARDACLVVTDRGYLRVQREWRERAAAAIPRALVEVESDVVVPVETAAARAQYAAATLRPRIARQLARFLVPLRETPLRAKPPARAPAGLSLDDLPALLRGLGVDDRVPPVPGAHGGERAAEARLRAFLERGLARYDEDRNDPGLAGQSGLSPYLHFGQVSPLRIALAVRERARRAGPRHRAVADLVNFFDRLHNDNI
;
A
#
# COMPACT_ATOMS: atom_id res chain seq x y z
N ALA A 1 15.24 28.63 18.73
CA ALA A 1 15.80 27.76 19.77
C ALA A 1 15.00 26.46 19.68
N ASP A 2 15.59 25.46 19.02
CA ASP A 2 14.99 24.14 18.87
C ASP A 2 15.14 23.42 20.21
N GLU A 3 14.01 23.21 20.88
CA GLU A 3 13.99 22.27 21.99
C GLU A 3 14.19 20.86 21.42
N PRO A 4 15.15 20.09 21.94
CA PRO A 4 15.31 18.69 21.55
C PRO A 4 14.05 17.92 21.96
N CYS A 5 13.70 16.93 21.16
CA CYS A 5 12.61 15.97 21.42
C CYS A 5 12.98 15.13 22.65
N GLU A 6 12.84 15.76 23.85
CA GLU A 6 13.18 15.12 25.12
C GLU A 6 12.24 13.97 25.44
N ARG A 7 12.87 12.86 25.66
CA ARG A 7 12.35 11.61 26.18
C ARG A 7 11.60 11.87 27.49
N ARG A 8 10.30 11.66 27.53
CA ARG A 8 9.69 11.11 28.71
C ARG A 8 9.78 9.60 28.58
N GLY A 9 10.77 9.07 29.27
CA GLY A 9 11.04 7.64 29.33
C GLY A 9 9.93 6.94 30.11
N GLU A 10 9.15 6.14 29.42
CA GLU A 10 8.75 4.87 29.97
C GLU A 10 9.75 3.84 29.42
N VAL A 11 10.60 3.36 30.31
CA VAL A 11 11.38 2.18 30.10
C VAL A 11 10.39 1.02 29.99
N LEU A 12 10.05 0.68 28.75
CA LEU A 12 9.39 -0.58 28.48
C LEU A 12 10.49 -1.62 28.33
N ASP A 13 10.55 -2.51 29.33
CA ASP A 13 11.37 -3.70 29.34
C ASP A 13 11.42 -4.39 27.98
N GLY A 14 12.59 -4.92 27.61
CA GLY A 14 13.06 -5.47 26.35
C GLY A 14 12.20 -6.44 25.56
N HIS A 15 10.88 -6.35 25.66
CA HIS A 15 9.92 -6.97 24.74
C HIS A 15 9.27 -5.90 23.88
N ARG A 16 9.71 -5.86 22.64
CA ARG A 16 9.21 -5.04 21.53
C ARG A 16 7.68 -4.93 21.59
N SER A 17 7.17 -3.78 22.01
CA SER A 17 5.75 -3.47 21.91
C SER A 17 5.39 -3.28 20.43
N ARG A 18 5.05 -4.38 19.76
CA ARG A 18 4.34 -4.34 18.48
C ARG A 18 2.94 -3.80 18.75
N ARG A 19 2.76 -2.50 18.75
CA ARG A 19 1.41 -1.92 18.76
C ARG A 19 0.80 -2.16 17.39
N ARG A 20 -0.10 -3.13 17.32
CA ARG A 20 -0.96 -3.41 16.18
C ARG A 20 -1.94 -2.26 16.03
N ALA A 21 -1.73 -1.40 15.05
CA ALA A 21 -2.79 -0.57 14.53
C ALA A 21 -3.59 -1.40 13.52
N GLY A 22 -4.51 -2.21 14.02
CA GLY A 22 -5.66 -2.58 13.21
C GLY A 22 -6.48 -1.31 12.90
N ASN A 23 -7.45 -1.37 11.98
CA ASN A 23 -8.38 -0.28 11.66
C ASN A 23 -9.13 0.32 12.89
N ASP A 24 -8.88 -0.13 14.10
CA ASP A 24 -9.03 0.62 15.35
C ASP A 24 -7.94 1.69 15.49
N ALA A 25 -7.54 2.30 14.39
CA ALA A 25 -6.82 3.54 14.47
C ALA A 25 -7.73 4.54 15.22
N ARG A 26 -7.81 4.40 16.54
CA ARG A 26 -7.76 5.59 17.37
C ARG A 26 -6.58 6.34 16.79
N PRO A 27 -6.83 7.44 16.13
CA PRO A 27 -5.80 8.11 15.36
C PRO A 27 -4.59 8.23 16.27
N LEU A 28 -3.41 8.24 15.68
CA LEU A 28 -2.18 8.73 16.28
C LEU A 28 -2.35 10.18 16.80
N ARG A 29 -3.58 10.54 17.22
CA ARG A 29 -4.03 11.86 17.63
C ARG A 29 -3.24 12.39 18.81
N GLU A 30 -2.77 11.51 19.68
CA GLU A 30 -1.99 11.90 20.84
C GLU A 30 -0.52 12.17 20.52
N GLN A 31 -0.06 11.78 19.31
CA GLN A 31 1.32 12.02 18.85
C GLN A 31 1.39 13.00 17.67
N GLN A 32 0.33 13.74 17.36
CA GLN A 32 0.38 14.82 16.35
C GLN A 32 1.12 16.04 16.92
N HIS A 33 2.45 15.93 16.98
CA HIS A 33 3.33 16.99 17.52
C HIS A 33 3.48 18.21 16.59
N GLY A 34 2.63 18.35 15.55
CA GLY A 34 2.78 19.44 14.58
C GLY A 34 4.08 19.39 13.78
N ARG A 35 4.77 18.25 13.78
CA ARG A 35 6.01 18.07 13.04
C ARG A 35 5.74 17.80 11.58
N PRO A 36 6.62 18.27 10.67
CA PRO A 36 6.53 17.98 9.24
C PRO A 36 6.51 16.47 8.95
N VAL A 37 5.80 16.09 7.89
CA VAL A 37 5.77 14.71 7.40
C VAL A 37 6.60 14.62 6.12
N VAL A 38 7.40 13.58 6.01
CA VAL A 38 8.16 13.22 4.81
C VAL A 38 7.84 11.77 4.47
N ALA A 39 7.47 11.51 3.23
CA ALA A 39 7.37 10.16 2.70
C ALA A 39 8.72 9.74 2.12
N GLY A 40 9.18 8.53 2.42
CA GLY A 40 10.45 7.99 1.93
C GLY A 40 10.25 6.71 1.15
N PHE A 41 11.00 6.53 0.06
CA PHE A 41 11.01 5.30 -0.73
C PHE A 41 12.44 4.90 -1.10
N GLY A 42 12.85 3.69 -0.72
CA GLY A 42 14.10 3.07 -1.14
C GLY A 42 13.92 2.35 -2.47
N LEU A 43 14.54 2.86 -3.52
CA LEU A 43 14.50 2.28 -4.85
C LEU A 43 15.70 1.34 -5.04
N THR A 44 15.49 0.05 -4.83
CA THR A 44 16.50 -0.99 -5.04
C THR A 44 16.30 -1.68 -6.39
N ALA A 45 17.38 -2.06 -7.06
CA ALA A 45 17.36 -2.88 -8.28
C ALA A 45 17.25 -4.39 -7.96
N ASP A 46 17.39 -4.79 -6.69
CA ASP A 46 17.54 -6.18 -6.25
C ASP A 46 16.22 -6.81 -5.78
N PHE A 47 15.07 -6.25 -6.19
CA PHE A 47 13.80 -6.90 -5.84
C PHE A 47 13.70 -8.26 -6.56
N PRO A 48 13.46 -9.37 -5.85
CA PRO A 48 13.44 -10.70 -6.44
C PRO A 48 12.51 -10.80 -7.65
N GLU A 49 13.00 -11.43 -8.74
CA GLU A 49 12.26 -11.69 -9.98
C GLU A 49 11.73 -10.44 -10.71
N ALA A 50 12.10 -9.22 -10.28
CA ALA A 50 11.69 -7.99 -10.93
C ALA A 50 12.61 -7.65 -12.12
N ASN A 51 12.03 -7.05 -13.15
CA ASN A 51 12.71 -6.62 -14.37
C ASN A 51 12.20 -5.24 -14.83
N ALA A 52 12.69 -4.72 -15.94
CA ALA A 52 12.34 -3.39 -16.44
C ALA A 52 10.82 -3.14 -16.56
N ARG A 53 10.03 -4.17 -16.89
CA ARG A 53 8.56 -4.08 -16.94
C ARG A 53 7.96 -3.68 -15.60
N HIS A 54 8.42 -4.30 -14.51
CA HIS A 54 7.93 -4.03 -13.16
C HIS A 54 8.35 -2.64 -12.68
N TYR A 55 9.62 -2.28 -12.93
CA TYR A 55 10.15 -0.98 -12.52
C TYR A 55 9.53 0.19 -13.30
N ALA A 56 9.25 0.04 -14.60
CA ALA A 56 8.55 1.06 -15.35
C ALA A 56 7.18 1.36 -14.74
N PHE A 57 6.41 0.32 -14.43
CA PHE A 57 5.10 0.45 -13.80
C PHE A 57 5.18 1.04 -12.37
N LEU A 58 6.17 0.62 -11.59
CA LEU A 58 6.45 1.17 -10.26
C LEU A 58 6.78 2.67 -10.33
N LEU A 59 7.68 3.06 -11.21
CA LEU A 59 8.15 4.45 -11.34
C LEU A 59 7.03 5.40 -11.77
N GLU A 60 6.15 4.98 -12.68
CA GLU A 60 4.93 5.75 -13.01
C GLU A 60 4.05 5.94 -11.78
N GLY A 61 3.88 4.90 -10.96
CA GLY A 61 3.14 4.96 -9.70
C GLY A 61 3.77 5.90 -8.67
N LEU A 62 5.08 5.85 -8.51
CA LEU A 62 5.82 6.76 -7.61
C LEU A 62 5.69 8.23 -8.04
N ARG A 63 5.73 8.51 -9.35
CA ARG A 63 5.52 9.87 -9.87
C ARG A 63 4.11 10.38 -9.58
N ASP A 64 3.10 9.52 -9.75
CA ASP A 64 1.70 9.86 -9.44
C ASP A 64 1.50 10.09 -7.93
N ALA A 65 2.08 9.23 -7.10
CA ALA A 65 2.09 9.38 -5.65
C ALA A 65 2.84 10.64 -5.19
N GLN A 66 3.95 10.99 -5.84
CA GLN A 66 4.70 12.23 -5.55
C GLN A 66 3.83 13.46 -5.76
N ALA A 67 3.10 13.52 -6.88
CA ALA A 67 2.19 14.63 -7.15
C ALA A 67 1.06 14.71 -6.10
N ALA A 68 0.39 13.58 -5.81
CA ALA A 68 -0.69 13.52 -4.84
C ALA A 68 -0.24 13.89 -3.41
N LEU A 69 0.95 13.51 -3.01
CA LEU A 69 1.53 13.87 -1.72
C LEU A 69 1.95 15.34 -1.67
N ALA A 70 2.49 15.88 -2.77
CA ALA A 70 2.85 17.29 -2.88
C ALA A 70 1.63 18.22 -2.72
N ASP A 71 0.47 17.86 -3.28
CA ASP A 71 -0.79 18.57 -3.10
C ASP A 71 -1.22 18.66 -1.62
N ARG A 72 -0.74 17.71 -0.80
CA ARG A 72 -0.95 17.68 0.66
C ARG A 72 0.19 18.31 1.46
N GLY A 73 1.21 18.85 0.80
CA GLY A 73 2.39 19.43 1.43
C GLY A 73 3.37 18.39 2.01
N ILE A 74 3.32 17.14 1.53
CA ILE A 74 4.19 16.03 1.95
C ILE A 74 5.19 15.75 0.83
N PRO A 75 6.49 16.02 1.00
CA PRO A 75 7.49 15.62 0.01
C PRO A 75 7.67 14.10 -0.01
N LEU A 76 7.68 13.51 -1.21
CA LEU A 76 8.12 12.13 -1.44
C LEU A 76 9.61 12.15 -1.82
N VAL A 77 10.41 11.50 -1.00
CA VAL A 77 11.87 11.37 -1.19
C VAL A 77 12.17 9.96 -1.68
N VAL A 78 12.52 9.82 -2.96
CA VAL A 78 12.97 8.55 -3.54
C VAL A 78 14.49 8.52 -3.53
N ARG A 79 15.10 7.50 -2.96
CA ARG A 79 16.55 7.32 -2.93
C ARG A 79 16.96 5.97 -3.49
N PRO A 80 18.10 5.89 -4.19
CA PRO A 80 18.65 4.61 -4.60
C PRO A 80 19.12 3.84 -3.36
N GLY A 81 18.89 2.54 -3.35
CA GLY A 81 19.32 1.66 -2.26
C GLY A 81 18.19 0.85 -1.66
N ARG A 82 18.55 0.00 -0.73
CA ARG A 82 17.58 -0.89 -0.07
C ARG A 82 16.63 -0.11 0.82
N PRO A 83 15.34 -0.51 0.86
CA PRO A 83 14.33 0.19 1.66
C PRO A 83 14.67 0.36 3.14
N ASP A 84 15.29 -0.65 3.76
CA ASP A 84 15.70 -0.61 5.16
C ASP A 84 16.82 0.40 5.43
N GLU A 85 17.80 0.52 4.52
CA GLU A 85 18.91 1.47 4.62
C GLU A 85 18.41 2.91 4.43
N VAL A 86 17.62 3.13 3.39
CA VAL A 86 17.03 4.44 3.11
C VAL A 86 16.09 4.89 4.24
N ALA A 87 15.29 3.96 4.79
CA ALA A 87 14.43 4.26 5.93
C ALA A 87 15.26 4.66 7.17
N ALA A 88 16.33 3.91 7.48
CA ALA A 88 17.22 4.23 8.61
C ALA A 88 17.91 5.58 8.43
N GLU A 89 18.33 5.92 7.20
CA GLU A 89 18.94 7.20 6.89
C GLU A 89 17.97 8.37 7.09
N LEU A 90 16.76 8.28 6.54
CA LEU A 90 15.74 9.31 6.68
C LEU A 90 15.22 9.43 8.12
N ALA A 91 15.28 8.35 8.89
CA ALA A 91 14.83 8.32 10.28
C ALA A 91 15.75 9.03 11.27
N ARG A 92 16.96 9.44 10.88
CA ARG A 92 17.93 10.10 11.79
C ARG A 92 17.33 11.32 12.49
N ASP A 93 16.57 12.11 11.74
CA ASP A 93 15.95 13.35 12.22
C ASP A 93 14.43 13.18 12.49
N ALA A 94 13.91 11.95 12.42
CA ALA A 94 12.51 11.67 12.65
C ALA A 94 12.20 11.44 14.13
N CYS A 95 11.01 11.85 14.57
CA CYS A 95 10.49 11.51 15.89
C CYS A 95 9.76 10.16 15.88
N LEU A 96 9.18 9.80 14.74
CA LEU A 96 8.40 8.59 14.54
C LEU A 96 8.59 8.11 13.10
N VAL A 97 8.70 6.81 12.91
CA VAL A 97 8.70 6.18 11.59
C VAL A 97 7.45 5.31 11.47
N VAL A 98 6.77 5.43 10.34
CA VAL A 98 5.61 4.58 10.00
C VAL A 98 5.94 3.84 8.73
N THR A 99 5.67 2.55 8.68
CA THR A 99 5.92 1.69 7.53
C THR A 99 4.75 0.75 7.28
N ASP A 100 4.57 0.37 6.02
CA ASP A 100 3.62 -0.68 5.66
C ASP A 100 4.10 -2.06 6.09
N ARG A 101 3.13 -2.91 6.37
CA ARG A 101 3.36 -4.30 6.73
C ARG A 101 3.23 -5.22 5.51
N GLY A 102 4.29 -5.30 4.71
CA GLY A 102 4.36 -6.28 3.62
C GLY A 102 4.62 -7.71 4.13
N TYR A 103 4.17 -8.72 3.39
CA TYR A 103 4.19 -10.13 3.82
C TYR A 103 5.25 -10.98 3.13
N LEU A 104 5.82 -10.51 2.03
CA LEU A 104 6.89 -11.21 1.34
C LEU A 104 8.12 -11.34 2.25
N ARG A 105 8.88 -12.43 2.08
CA ARG A 105 10.08 -12.69 2.88
C ARG A 105 11.04 -11.50 2.84
N VAL A 106 11.33 -10.97 1.66
CA VAL A 106 12.23 -9.82 1.48
C VAL A 106 11.72 -8.57 2.22
N GLN A 107 10.41 -8.30 2.18
CA GLN A 107 9.82 -7.16 2.89
C GLN A 107 9.89 -7.33 4.41
N ARG A 108 9.70 -8.54 4.91
CA ARG A 108 9.85 -8.86 6.32
C ARG A 108 11.29 -8.67 6.80
N GLU A 109 12.25 -9.15 6.03
CA GLU A 109 13.67 -8.98 6.30
C GLU A 109 14.08 -7.51 6.33
N TRP A 110 13.60 -6.70 5.37
CA TRP A 110 13.83 -5.25 5.38
C TRP A 110 13.27 -4.58 6.62
N ARG A 111 12.03 -4.91 7.01
CA ARG A 111 11.44 -4.34 8.23
C ARG A 111 12.19 -4.73 9.50
N GLU A 112 12.64 -5.98 9.60
CA GLU A 112 13.44 -6.44 10.74
C GLU A 112 14.77 -5.69 10.82
N ARG A 113 15.45 -5.50 9.69
CA ARG A 113 16.69 -4.70 9.64
C ARG A 113 16.44 -3.22 9.95
N ALA A 114 15.40 -2.63 9.38
CA ALA A 114 15.01 -1.25 9.69
C ALA A 114 14.69 -1.09 11.19
N ALA A 115 13.94 -2.01 11.79
CA ALA A 115 13.62 -1.98 13.21
C ALA A 115 14.84 -2.11 14.12
N ALA A 116 15.89 -2.82 13.67
CA ALA A 116 17.14 -2.93 14.39
C ALA A 116 18.03 -1.67 14.24
N ALA A 117 17.97 -1.01 13.08
CA ALA A 117 18.83 0.12 12.76
C ALA A 117 18.25 1.47 13.19
N ILE A 118 16.92 1.60 13.30
CA ILE A 118 16.25 2.87 13.61
C ILE A 118 16.10 3.02 15.13
N PRO A 119 16.79 3.99 15.77
CA PRO A 119 16.71 4.22 17.22
C PRO A 119 15.48 5.07 17.60
N ARG A 120 14.37 4.91 16.89
CA ARG A 120 13.12 5.65 17.08
C ARG A 120 11.95 4.67 17.11
N ALA A 121 10.77 5.13 17.54
CA ALA A 121 9.56 4.34 17.44
C ALA A 121 9.24 4.04 15.97
N LEU A 122 9.12 2.76 15.62
CA LEU A 122 8.70 2.27 14.32
C LEU A 122 7.30 1.65 14.47
N VAL A 123 6.32 2.19 13.74
CA VAL A 123 4.95 1.72 13.74
C VAL A 123 4.65 1.02 12.41
N GLU A 124 4.18 -0.21 12.48
CA GLU A 124 3.71 -0.96 11.31
C GLU A 124 2.22 -0.73 11.09
N VAL A 125 1.83 -0.40 9.87
CA VAL A 125 0.43 -0.26 9.43
C VAL A 125 0.16 -1.33 8.38
N GLU A 126 -0.99 -1.97 8.47
CA GLU A 126 -1.40 -3.01 7.54
C GLU A 126 -2.43 -2.43 6.57
N SER A 127 -1.96 -1.97 5.41
CA SER A 127 -2.76 -1.25 4.41
C SER A 127 -3.10 -2.10 3.18
N ASP A 128 -2.39 -3.21 2.97
CA ASP A 128 -2.50 -4.05 1.77
C ASP A 128 -3.74 -4.97 1.78
N VAL A 129 -4.48 -5.02 2.87
CA VAL A 129 -5.63 -5.91 3.06
C VAL A 129 -6.82 -5.17 3.66
N VAL A 130 -8.05 -5.66 3.42
CA VAL A 130 -9.25 -5.09 4.05
C VAL A 130 -9.36 -5.52 5.51
N VAL A 131 -9.16 -6.82 5.79
CA VAL A 131 -9.15 -7.37 7.15
C VAL A 131 -7.72 -7.73 7.51
N PRO A 132 -7.15 -7.17 8.60
CA PRO A 132 -5.80 -7.49 9.02
C PRO A 132 -5.57 -8.99 9.16
N VAL A 133 -4.45 -9.49 8.63
CA VAL A 133 -4.17 -10.93 8.51
C VAL A 133 -4.26 -11.65 9.85
N GLU A 134 -3.65 -11.10 10.90
CA GLU A 134 -3.69 -11.73 12.23
C GLU A 134 -5.06 -11.64 12.91
N THR A 135 -5.90 -10.67 12.49
CA THR A 135 -7.30 -10.59 12.93
C THR A 135 -8.15 -11.65 12.24
N ALA A 136 -7.88 -11.90 10.95
CA ALA A 136 -8.56 -12.95 10.20
C ALA A 136 -8.18 -14.36 10.70
N ALA A 137 -6.88 -14.60 10.93
CA ALA A 137 -6.38 -15.89 11.39
C ALA A 137 -5.09 -15.74 12.19
N ALA A 138 -5.06 -16.31 13.41
CA ALA A 138 -3.87 -16.32 14.26
C ALA A 138 -2.79 -17.30 13.77
N ARG A 139 -3.13 -18.21 12.85
CA ARG A 139 -2.24 -19.22 12.25
C ARG A 139 -2.48 -19.30 10.77
N ALA A 140 -1.44 -19.66 10.01
CA ALA A 140 -1.54 -19.89 8.57
C ALA A 140 -2.71 -20.84 8.23
N GLN A 141 -3.46 -20.49 7.21
CA GLN A 141 -4.56 -21.28 6.69
C GLN A 141 -4.13 -21.93 5.36
N TYR A 142 -4.36 -23.20 5.23
CA TYR A 142 -3.92 -23.99 4.07
C TYR A 142 -4.89 -23.92 2.88
N ALA A 143 -6.08 -23.35 3.08
CA ALA A 143 -7.09 -23.26 2.02
C ALA A 143 -7.96 -22.00 2.15
N ALA A 144 -8.33 -21.44 1.02
CA ALA A 144 -9.29 -20.31 0.95
C ALA A 144 -10.61 -20.63 1.64
N ALA A 145 -11.09 -21.88 1.54
CA ALA A 145 -12.31 -22.34 2.19
C ALA A 145 -12.30 -22.17 3.73
N THR A 146 -11.11 -22.27 4.37
CA THR A 146 -10.98 -22.10 5.82
C THR A 146 -10.77 -20.64 6.21
N LEU A 147 -10.16 -19.83 5.33
CA LEU A 147 -9.89 -18.41 5.56
C LEU A 147 -11.14 -17.54 5.33
N ARG A 148 -11.88 -17.80 4.25
CA ARG A 148 -13.06 -17.04 3.80
C ARG A 148 -14.10 -16.76 4.91
N PRO A 149 -14.60 -17.75 5.69
CA PRO A 149 -15.56 -17.49 6.75
C PRO A 149 -14.99 -16.62 7.89
N ARG A 150 -13.69 -16.64 8.10
CA ARG A 150 -13.01 -15.84 9.13
C ARG A 150 -12.96 -14.37 8.72
N ILE A 151 -12.61 -14.11 7.46
CA ILE A 151 -12.64 -12.76 6.87
C ILE A 151 -14.06 -12.22 6.87
N ALA A 152 -15.03 -13.00 6.39
CA ALA A 152 -16.43 -12.58 6.28
C ALA A 152 -17.01 -12.08 7.61
N ARG A 153 -16.68 -12.74 8.71
CA ARG A 153 -17.11 -12.33 10.07
C ARG A 153 -16.55 -10.97 10.50
N GLN A 154 -15.42 -10.53 9.93
CA GLN A 154 -14.76 -9.28 10.28
C GLN A 154 -15.09 -8.13 9.32
N LEU A 155 -15.68 -8.42 8.15
CA LEU A 155 -15.91 -7.40 7.11
C LEU A 155 -16.73 -6.20 7.61
N ALA A 156 -17.75 -6.42 8.43
CA ALA A 156 -18.57 -5.33 8.96
C ALA A 156 -17.76 -4.29 9.76
N ARG A 157 -16.70 -4.76 10.44
CA ARG A 157 -15.81 -3.92 11.23
C ARG A 157 -14.80 -3.15 10.38
N PHE A 158 -14.26 -3.79 9.35
CA PHE A 158 -13.13 -3.24 8.58
C PHE A 158 -13.52 -2.63 7.23
N LEU A 159 -14.65 -3.04 6.65
CA LEU A 159 -15.16 -2.49 5.40
C LEU A 159 -15.90 -1.17 5.66
N VAL A 160 -15.20 -0.19 6.16
CA VAL A 160 -15.71 1.15 6.47
C VAL A 160 -14.86 2.22 5.79
N PRO A 161 -15.47 3.33 5.31
CA PRO A 161 -14.71 4.41 4.70
C PRO A 161 -13.69 4.99 5.70
N LEU A 162 -12.46 5.17 5.23
CA LEU A 162 -11.47 5.93 5.99
C LEU A 162 -11.86 7.41 5.97
N ARG A 163 -11.79 8.04 7.14
CA ARG A 163 -11.97 9.50 7.24
C ARG A 163 -10.68 10.16 6.81
N GLU A 164 -10.79 11.07 5.87
CA GLU A 164 -9.68 11.91 5.51
C GLU A 164 -9.30 12.81 6.69
N THR A 165 -8.04 12.76 7.08
CA THR A 165 -7.52 13.60 8.18
C THR A 165 -6.62 14.67 7.56
N PRO A 166 -6.98 15.96 7.68
CA PRO A 166 -6.13 17.02 7.15
C PRO A 166 -4.80 17.06 7.90
N LEU A 167 -3.72 17.27 7.14
CA LEU A 167 -2.41 17.45 7.70
C LEU A 167 -2.38 18.77 8.49
N ARG A 168 -2.03 18.71 9.77
CA ARG A 168 -1.94 19.90 10.64
C ARG A 168 -0.54 20.52 10.64
N ALA A 169 0.46 19.74 10.28
CA ALA A 169 1.85 20.18 10.20
C ALA A 169 2.08 21.00 8.93
N LYS A 170 2.93 22.02 9.04
CA LYS A 170 3.44 22.71 7.85
C LYS A 170 4.42 21.80 7.10
N PRO A 171 4.54 21.96 5.77
CA PRO A 171 5.60 21.28 5.03
C PRO A 171 6.98 21.53 5.66
N PRO A 172 7.95 20.62 5.52
CA PRO A 172 9.30 20.85 6.00
C PRO A 172 9.92 22.05 5.26
N ALA A 173 10.67 22.87 5.96
CA ALA A 173 11.32 24.05 5.38
C ALA A 173 12.27 23.67 4.23
N ARG A 174 12.86 22.48 4.32
CA ARG A 174 13.68 21.87 3.27
C ARG A 174 13.39 20.38 3.22
N ALA A 175 12.95 19.88 2.07
CA ALA A 175 12.84 18.45 1.84
C ALA A 175 14.24 17.82 1.71
N PRO A 176 14.44 16.60 2.23
CA PRO A 176 15.67 15.85 1.96
C PRO A 176 15.85 15.63 0.44
N ALA A 177 17.10 15.53 -0.01
CA ALA A 177 17.39 15.26 -1.41
C ALA A 177 16.98 13.84 -1.81
N GLY A 178 16.47 13.70 -3.03
CA GLY A 178 16.08 12.45 -3.64
C GLY A 178 16.27 12.45 -5.15
N LEU A 179 15.97 11.32 -5.79
CA LEU A 179 15.97 11.18 -7.24
C LEU A 179 14.82 12.01 -7.85
N SER A 180 15.06 12.62 -9.02
CA SER A 180 13.97 13.17 -9.83
C SER A 180 13.20 12.05 -10.52
N LEU A 181 11.87 12.19 -10.54
CA LEU A 181 10.95 11.31 -11.28
C LEU A 181 10.48 11.97 -12.61
N ASP A 182 11.17 13.01 -13.10
CA ASP A 182 10.79 13.73 -14.31
C ASP A 182 11.09 12.91 -15.57
N ASP A 183 12.25 12.27 -15.64
CA ASP A 183 12.68 11.42 -16.75
C ASP A 183 12.72 9.94 -16.32
N LEU A 184 11.56 9.27 -16.32
CA LEU A 184 11.46 7.86 -15.93
C LEU A 184 12.26 6.92 -16.86
N PRO A 185 12.32 7.12 -18.20
CA PRO A 185 13.17 6.31 -19.06
C PRO A 185 14.65 6.39 -18.71
N ALA A 186 15.19 7.57 -18.40
CA ALA A 186 16.57 7.73 -17.98
C ALA A 186 16.82 7.06 -16.62
N LEU A 187 15.90 7.25 -15.68
CA LEU A 187 15.97 6.63 -14.36
C LEU A 187 15.93 5.10 -14.46
N LEU A 188 15.05 4.54 -15.27
CA LEU A 188 14.95 3.09 -15.50
C LEU A 188 16.24 2.52 -16.08
N ARG A 189 16.83 3.17 -17.08
CA ARG A 189 18.15 2.75 -17.62
C ARG A 189 19.26 2.82 -16.57
N GLY A 190 19.24 3.86 -15.72
CA GLY A 190 20.21 4.06 -14.65
C GLY A 190 20.14 2.99 -13.53
N LEU A 191 19.03 2.31 -13.37
CA LEU A 191 18.87 1.24 -12.39
C LEU A 191 19.64 -0.04 -12.76
N GLY A 192 19.94 -0.27 -14.04
CA GLY A 192 20.66 -1.47 -14.49
C GLY A 192 19.89 -2.77 -14.31
N VAL A 193 18.55 -2.71 -14.23
CA VAL A 193 17.69 -3.91 -14.14
C VAL A 193 17.60 -4.67 -15.46
N ASP A 194 17.23 -5.94 -15.39
CA ASP A 194 17.04 -6.77 -16.60
C ASP A 194 15.99 -6.14 -17.53
N ASP A 195 16.39 -5.75 -18.72
CA ASP A 195 15.57 -5.10 -19.75
C ASP A 195 15.13 -6.03 -20.90
N ARG A 196 15.48 -7.32 -20.84
CA ARG A 196 15.07 -8.32 -21.83
C ARG A 196 13.55 -8.44 -21.96
N VAL A 197 12.83 -8.11 -20.89
CA VAL A 197 11.37 -8.06 -20.89
C VAL A 197 10.92 -6.57 -20.83
N PRO A 198 10.52 -6.00 -21.98
CA PRO A 198 10.16 -4.57 -22.04
C PRO A 198 8.84 -4.28 -21.29
N PRO A 199 8.60 -3.00 -20.96
CA PRO A 199 7.30 -2.56 -20.45
C PRO A 199 6.14 -2.98 -21.35
N VAL A 200 4.98 -3.26 -20.76
CA VAL A 200 3.78 -3.64 -21.51
C VAL A 200 3.18 -2.42 -22.19
N PRO A 201 3.04 -2.41 -23.53
CA PRO A 201 2.41 -1.31 -24.23
C PRO A 201 0.99 -1.04 -23.70
N GLY A 202 0.69 0.22 -23.39
CA GLY A 202 -0.64 0.64 -22.91
C GLY A 202 -0.95 0.30 -21.46
N ALA A 203 -0.05 -0.39 -20.73
CA ALA A 203 -0.17 -0.57 -19.29
C ALA A 203 0.55 0.58 -18.57
N HIS A 204 -0.21 1.41 -17.89
CA HIS A 204 0.30 2.56 -17.14
C HIS A 204 0.11 2.36 -15.64
N GLY A 205 1.14 2.67 -14.86
CA GLY A 205 1.08 2.68 -13.41
C GLY A 205 0.44 3.97 -12.86
N GLY A 206 0.15 3.94 -11.56
CA GLY A 206 -0.33 5.09 -10.80
C GLY A 206 -1.79 5.00 -10.36
N GLU A 207 -2.12 5.76 -9.32
CA GLU A 207 -3.45 5.78 -8.72
C GLU A 207 -4.53 6.23 -9.72
N ARG A 208 -4.24 7.23 -10.55
CA ARG A 208 -5.17 7.71 -11.57
C ARG A 208 -5.49 6.64 -12.61
N ALA A 209 -4.51 5.88 -13.04
CA ALA A 209 -4.70 4.75 -13.96
C ALA A 209 -5.49 3.61 -13.30
N ALA A 210 -5.20 3.31 -12.04
CA ALA A 210 -5.94 2.34 -11.22
C ALA A 210 -7.42 2.73 -11.06
N GLU A 211 -7.71 3.98 -10.74
CA GLU A 211 -9.08 4.51 -10.60
C GLU A 211 -9.85 4.48 -11.94
N ALA A 212 -9.18 4.81 -13.05
CA ALA A 212 -9.79 4.69 -14.37
C ALA A 212 -10.13 3.23 -14.71
N ARG A 213 -9.23 2.30 -14.38
CA ARG A 213 -9.44 0.86 -14.56
C ARG A 213 -10.57 0.34 -13.67
N LEU A 214 -10.60 0.74 -12.39
CA LEU A 214 -11.67 0.40 -11.46
C LEU A 214 -13.02 0.88 -11.97
N ARG A 215 -13.12 2.13 -12.42
CA ARG A 215 -14.35 2.69 -12.98
C ARG A 215 -14.82 1.88 -14.18
N ALA A 216 -13.93 1.61 -15.12
CA ALA A 216 -14.25 0.80 -16.30
C ALA A 216 -14.76 -0.60 -15.95
N PHE A 217 -14.15 -1.23 -14.95
CA PHE A 217 -14.58 -2.53 -14.44
C PHE A 217 -15.98 -2.46 -13.81
N LEU A 218 -16.24 -1.48 -12.93
CA LEU A 218 -17.54 -1.30 -12.27
C LEU A 218 -18.69 -1.04 -13.28
N GLU A 219 -18.39 -0.36 -14.36
CA GLU A 219 -19.39 -0.01 -15.39
C GLU A 219 -19.69 -1.19 -16.33
N ARG A 220 -18.67 -1.94 -16.76
CA ARG A 220 -18.77 -2.89 -17.86
C ARG A 220 -18.49 -4.35 -17.48
N GLY A 221 -17.61 -4.58 -16.51
CA GLY A 221 -17.12 -5.91 -16.18
C GLY A 221 -17.80 -6.56 -14.99
N LEU A 222 -18.19 -5.77 -13.98
CA LEU A 222 -18.67 -6.31 -12.71
C LEU A 222 -19.91 -7.20 -12.85
N ALA A 223 -20.86 -6.82 -13.72
CA ALA A 223 -22.13 -7.54 -13.86
C ALA A 223 -21.98 -8.99 -14.39
N ARG A 224 -20.90 -9.28 -15.08
CA ARG A 224 -20.60 -10.59 -15.66
C ARG A 224 -19.31 -11.21 -15.12
N TYR A 225 -18.72 -10.61 -14.11
CA TYR A 225 -17.40 -11.01 -13.59
C TYR A 225 -17.35 -12.49 -13.20
N ASP A 226 -18.37 -13.01 -12.57
CA ASP A 226 -18.42 -14.42 -12.12
C ASP A 226 -18.48 -15.41 -13.28
N GLU A 227 -19.15 -15.06 -14.35
CA GLU A 227 -19.27 -15.85 -15.57
C GLU A 227 -17.99 -15.75 -16.42
N ASP A 228 -17.53 -14.52 -16.70
CA ASP A 228 -16.51 -14.24 -17.71
C ASP A 228 -15.07 -14.42 -17.19
N ARG A 229 -14.82 -14.31 -15.89
CA ARG A 229 -13.46 -14.26 -15.30
C ARG A 229 -12.62 -15.52 -15.53
N ASN A 230 -13.25 -16.66 -15.70
CA ASN A 230 -12.57 -17.94 -15.88
C ASN A 230 -12.40 -18.32 -17.36
N ASP A 231 -12.99 -17.56 -18.26
CA ASP A 231 -12.86 -17.77 -19.70
C ASP A 231 -11.65 -16.95 -20.24
N PRO A 232 -10.56 -17.61 -20.66
CA PRO A 232 -9.37 -16.90 -21.20
C PRO A 232 -9.63 -16.21 -22.54
N GLY A 233 -10.73 -16.56 -23.25
CA GLY A 233 -11.14 -15.93 -24.50
C GLY A 233 -11.86 -14.59 -24.29
N LEU A 234 -12.23 -14.26 -23.05
CA LEU A 234 -12.97 -13.05 -22.71
C LEU A 234 -12.11 -12.07 -21.89
N ALA A 235 -12.37 -10.78 -22.07
CA ALA A 235 -11.77 -9.74 -21.23
C ALA A 235 -12.52 -9.61 -19.89
N GLY A 236 -12.78 -10.72 -19.20
CA GLY A 236 -13.60 -10.84 -17.99
C GLY A 236 -12.89 -10.43 -16.69
N GLN A 237 -11.59 -10.16 -16.72
CA GLN A 237 -10.81 -9.81 -15.54
C GLN A 237 -10.93 -8.32 -15.18
N SER A 238 -10.81 -8.00 -13.88
CA SER A 238 -10.80 -6.61 -13.42
C SER A 238 -9.60 -5.81 -13.94
N GLY A 239 -8.45 -6.49 -14.13
CA GLY A 239 -7.17 -5.88 -14.48
C GLY A 239 -6.59 -5.00 -13.39
N LEU A 240 -7.00 -5.19 -12.13
CA LEU A 240 -6.55 -4.41 -10.98
C LEU A 240 -5.35 -5.04 -10.25
N SER A 241 -5.00 -6.30 -10.54
CA SER A 241 -3.92 -7.03 -9.86
C SER A 241 -2.57 -6.30 -9.90
N PRO A 242 -2.11 -5.71 -11.03
CA PRO A 242 -0.85 -4.96 -11.02
C PRO A 242 -0.88 -3.77 -10.05
N TYR A 243 -1.98 -3.04 -10.02
CA TYR A 243 -2.13 -1.87 -9.14
C TYR A 243 -2.17 -2.25 -7.65
N LEU A 244 -2.80 -3.39 -7.33
CA LEU A 244 -2.82 -3.94 -5.97
C LEU A 244 -1.42 -4.42 -5.58
N HIS A 245 -0.71 -5.12 -6.46
CA HIS A 245 0.64 -5.61 -6.22
C HIS A 245 1.63 -4.49 -5.89
N PHE A 246 1.52 -3.35 -6.57
CA PHE A 246 2.39 -2.19 -6.34
C PHE A 246 1.82 -1.18 -5.33
N GLY A 247 0.69 -1.48 -4.66
CA GLY A 247 0.08 -0.59 -3.68
C GLY A 247 -0.47 0.72 -4.28
N GLN A 248 -0.72 0.76 -5.60
CA GLN A 248 -1.21 1.94 -6.31
C GLN A 248 -2.72 2.14 -6.20
N VAL A 249 -3.41 1.20 -5.58
CA VAL A 249 -4.82 1.30 -5.21
C VAL A 249 -5.07 0.50 -3.94
N SER A 250 -5.87 1.05 -3.04
CA SER A 250 -6.23 0.36 -1.80
C SER A 250 -7.27 -0.73 -2.06
N PRO A 251 -7.08 -1.96 -1.54
CA PRO A 251 -8.11 -3.01 -1.58
C PRO A 251 -9.40 -2.56 -0.89
N LEU A 252 -9.31 -1.79 0.19
CA LEU A 252 -10.48 -1.20 0.85
C LEU A 252 -11.24 -0.24 -0.08
N ARG A 253 -10.53 0.59 -0.86
CA ARG A 253 -11.13 1.51 -1.84
C ARG A 253 -11.91 0.75 -2.90
N ILE A 254 -11.32 -0.31 -3.46
CA ILE A 254 -11.98 -1.18 -4.45
C ILE A 254 -13.23 -1.81 -3.84
N ALA A 255 -13.09 -2.38 -2.68
CA ALA A 255 -14.14 -3.07 -1.95
C ALA A 255 -15.35 -2.17 -1.66
N LEU A 256 -15.10 -0.95 -1.21
CA LEU A 256 -16.15 0.04 -0.97
C LEU A 256 -16.86 0.46 -2.26
N ALA A 257 -16.10 0.65 -3.35
CA ALA A 257 -16.65 1.02 -4.66
C ALA A 257 -17.54 -0.08 -5.24
N VAL A 258 -17.09 -1.34 -5.17
CA VAL A 258 -17.88 -2.51 -5.60
C VAL A 258 -19.16 -2.64 -4.76
N ARG A 259 -19.07 -2.50 -3.43
CA ARG A 259 -20.22 -2.52 -2.53
C ARG A 259 -21.24 -1.44 -2.86
N GLU A 260 -20.78 -0.23 -3.13
CA GLU A 260 -21.66 0.88 -3.49
C GLU A 260 -22.33 0.64 -4.84
N ARG A 261 -21.59 0.12 -5.83
CA ARG A 261 -22.17 -0.24 -7.13
C ARG A 261 -23.25 -1.31 -7.03
N ALA A 262 -23.01 -2.34 -6.20
CA ALA A 262 -23.99 -3.41 -5.93
C ALA A 262 -25.26 -2.87 -5.25
N ARG A 263 -25.11 -1.96 -4.27
CA ARG A 263 -26.26 -1.33 -3.59
C ARG A 263 -27.15 -0.55 -4.56
N ARG A 264 -26.53 0.19 -5.50
CA ARG A 264 -27.27 0.93 -6.53
C ARG A 264 -27.98 0.03 -7.55
N ALA A 265 -27.44 -1.14 -7.81
CA ALA A 265 -28.03 -2.10 -8.73
C ALA A 265 -29.26 -2.85 -8.16
N GLY A 266 -29.46 -2.79 -6.84
CA GLY A 266 -30.58 -3.39 -6.13
C GLY A 266 -30.41 -4.89 -5.78
N PRO A 267 -31.28 -5.44 -4.91
CA PRO A 267 -31.09 -6.76 -4.32
C PRO A 267 -31.25 -7.94 -5.29
N ARG A 268 -31.76 -7.71 -6.48
CA ARG A 268 -31.93 -8.75 -7.53
C ARG A 268 -30.70 -8.89 -8.44
N HIS A 269 -29.72 -8.04 -8.29
CA HIS A 269 -28.51 -8.11 -9.11
C HIS A 269 -27.55 -9.16 -8.54
N ARG A 270 -27.13 -10.11 -9.37
CA ARG A 270 -26.09 -11.14 -9.07
C ARG A 270 -24.79 -10.53 -8.52
N ALA A 271 -24.53 -9.26 -8.78
CA ALA A 271 -23.38 -8.50 -8.29
C ALA A 271 -23.13 -8.58 -6.76
N VAL A 272 -24.09 -8.99 -5.95
CA VAL A 272 -23.90 -9.20 -4.50
C VAL A 272 -23.17 -10.51 -4.22
N ALA A 273 -23.43 -11.57 -4.98
CA ALA A 273 -22.68 -12.83 -4.90
C ALA A 273 -21.26 -12.65 -5.47
N ASP A 274 -21.13 -11.85 -6.54
CA ASP A 274 -19.86 -11.51 -7.17
C ASP A 274 -18.96 -10.69 -6.26
N LEU A 275 -19.51 -9.89 -5.35
CA LEU A 275 -18.79 -9.17 -4.31
C LEU A 275 -18.02 -10.12 -3.39
N VAL A 276 -18.66 -11.17 -2.92
CA VAL A 276 -18.02 -12.13 -2.02
C VAL A 276 -16.87 -12.83 -2.76
N ASN A 277 -17.10 -13.26 -3.99
CA ASN A 277 -16.09 -13.89 -4.82
C ASN A 277 -14.93 -12.94 -5.19
N PHE A 278 -15.24 -11.67 -5.43
CA PHE A 278 -14.22 -10.65 -5.70
C PHE A 278 -13.36 -10.36 -4.45
N PHE A 279 -13.99 -10.24 -3.27
CA PHE A 279 -13.28 -10.07 -2.00
C PHE A 279 -12.38 -11.25 -1.65
N ASP A 280 -12.83 -12.45 -1.92
CA ASP A 280 -12.04 -13.65 -1.68
C ASP A 280 -10.74 -13.65 -2.48
N ARG A 281 -10.78 -13.13 -3.71
CA ARG A 281 -9.59 -13.04 -4.54
C ARG A 281 -8.68 -11.89 -4.15
N LEU A 282 -9.20 -10.72 -3.81
CA LEU A 282 -8.39 -9.62 -3.28
C LEU A 282 -7.55 -10.03 -2.07
N HIS A 283 -8.04 -11.02 -1.28
CA HIS A 283 -7.29 -11.57 -0.15
C HIS A 283 -6.35 -12.69 -0.56
N ASN A 284 -6.72 -13.52 -1.53
CA ASN A 284 -5.92 -14.67 -1.93
C ASN A 284 -4.75 -14.31 -2.86
N ASP A 285 -4.87 -13.23 -3.64
CA ASP A 285 -3.82 -12.80 -4.57
C ASP A 285 -2.74 -11.93 -3.88
N ASN A 286 -2.96 -11.52 -2.62
CA ASN A 286 -2.05 -10.67 -1.83
C ASN A 286 -1.43 -11.39 -0.60
N ILE A 287 -1.68 -12.67 -0.39
CA ILE A 287 -1.07 -13.51 0.65
C ILE A 287 -0.25 -14.63 0.01
#